data_bd8ea2ecca1f3801f9a90e294f0a37a2
#
_entry.id   bd8ea2ecca1f3801f9a90e294f0a37a2
#
_cell.length_a   1.000
_cell.length_b   1.000
_cell.length_c   1.000
_cell.angle_alpha   90.00
_cell.angle_beta   90.00
_cell.angle_gamma   90.00
#
_symmetry.space_group_name_H-M   'P 1'
#
loop_
_entity.id
_entity.type
_entity.pdbx_description
1 polymer ?
#
loop_
_entity_poly.entity_id
_entity_poly.type
_entity_poly.pdbx_seq_one_letter_code
_entity_poly.pdbx_strand_id
1 'polypeptide(L)'
;MSAVLSPVTTPAAEATMTDGFHLVIDALKLNGISTIYGLPGIPITDLTRKAQAAGLRVISFRHEQNAGNAASIAGYLTRKPGICLTVSAPGFLNGLTALAN
;
A
#
# COMPACT_ATOMS: atom_id res chain seq x y z
N MET A 1 -36.81 -15.68 -24.08
CA MET A 1 -36.84 -14.25 -23.80
C MET A 1 -35.53 -13.83 -23.19
N SER A 2 -34.75 -13.24 -23.97
CA SER A 2 -33.56 -12.65 -23.43
C SER A 2 -33.98 -11.49 -22.55
N ALA A 3 -33.79 -11.67 -21.26
CA ALA A 3 -33.60 -10.49 -20.47
C ALA A 3 -32.51 -9.71 -21.19
N VAL A 4 -32.91 -8.80 -22.02
CA VAL A 4 -32.00 -7.79 -22.44
C VAL A 4 -31.52 -7.14 -21.18
N LEU A 5 -30.39 -7.66 -20.74
CA LEU A 5 -29.60 -6.87 -19.86
C LEU A 5 -29.37 -5.58 -20.61
N SER A 6 -30.30 -4.64 -20.42
CA SER A 6 -29.94 -3.28 -20.67
C SER A 6 -28.58 -3.12 -20.04
N PRO A 7 -27.59 -2.68 -20.79
CA PRO A 7 -26.32 -2.37 -20.19
C PRO A 7 -26.66 -1.60 -18.94
N VAL A 8 -26.27 -2.14 -17.82
CA VAL A 8 -26.37 -1.39 -16.59
C VAL A 8 -25.62 -0.11 -16.91
N THR A 9 -26.34 0.84 -17.42
CA THR A 9 -25.88 2.20 -17.35
C THR A 9 -25.81 2.49 -15.87
N THR A 10 -24.74 2.03 -15.27
CA THR A 10 -24.25 2.72 -14.11
C THR A 10 -24.27 4.17 -14.53
N PRO A 11 -25.11 4.99 -13.93
CA PRO A 11 -24.99 6.42 -14.15
C PRO A 11 -23.52 6.72 -14.02
N ALA A 12 -22.94 7.34 -15.03
CA ALA A 12 -21.54 7.72 -15.00
C ALA A 12 -21.28 8.22 -13.59
N ALA A 13 -20.57 7.39 -12.81
CA ALA A 13 -20.25 7.76 -11.46
C ALA A 13 -19.65 9.14 -11.55
N GLU A 14 -20.24 10.09 -10.86
CA GLU A 14 -19.68 11.42 -10.80
C GLU A 14 -18.19 11.25 -10.56
N ALA A 15 -17.37 11.79 -11.46
CA ALA A 15 -15.92 11.68 -11.35
C ALA A 15 -15.52 12.30 -10.02
N THR A 16 -15.24 11.44 -9.04
CA THR A 16 -14.68 11.87 -7.77
C THR A 16 -13.22 12.15 -7.97
N MET A 17 -12.80 13.36 -7.61
CA MET A 17 -11.39 13.70 -7.61
C MET A 17 -10.68 12.89 -6.55
N THR A 18 -9.51 12.34 -6.90
CA THR A 18 -8.64 11.60 -6.00
C THR A 18 -7.20 11.96 -6.26
N ASP A 19 -6.30 11.39 -5.51
CA ASP A 19 -4.85 11.57 -5.69
C ASP A 19 -4.15 10.20 -5.71
N GLY A 20 -2.86 10.22 -6.08
CA GLY A 20 -2.09 8.99 -6.18
C GLY A 20 -1.97 8.23 -4.86
N PHE A 21 -1.88 8.93 -3.74
CA PHE A 21 -1.80 8.27 -2.44
C PHE A 21 -3.07 7.51 -2.09
N HIS A 22 -4.22 8.09 -2.35
CA HIS A 22 -5.50 7.39 -2.14
C HIS A 22 -5.66 6.20 -3.07
N LEU A 23 -5.20 6.30 -4.32
CA LEU A 23 -5.23 5.18 -5.26
C LEU A 23 -4.38 4.01 -4.76
N VAL A 24 -3.18 4.29 -4.25
CA VAL A 24 -2.32 3.26 -3.65
C VAL A 24 -3.00 2.62 -2.44
N ILE A 25 -3.53 3.43 -1.55
CA ILE A 25 -4.21 2.95 -0.33
C ILE A 25 -5.40 2.07 -0.69
N ASP A 26 -6.23 2.51 -1.63
CA ASP A 26 -7.39 1.75 -2.08
C ASP A 26 -6.97 0.42 -2.71
N ALA A 27 -5.92 0.42 -3.52
CA ALA A 27 -5.40 -0.81 -4.11
C ALA A 27 -4.90 -1.79 -3.05
N LEU A 28 -4.19 -1.30 -2.03
CA LEU A 28 -3.75 -2.15 -0.92
C LEU A 28 -4.95 -2.78 -0.19
N LYS A 29 -5.95 -1.98 0.13
CA LYS A 29 -7.16 -2.47 0.81
C LYS A 29 -7.92 -3.47 -0.03
N LEU A 30 -8.07 -3.23 -1.32
CA LEU A 30 -8.72 -4.16 -2.25
C LEU A 30 -8.00 -5.52 -2.31
N ASN A 31 -6.70 -5.52 -2.11
CA ASN A 31 -5.90 -6.75 -2.09
C ASN A 31 -5.77 -7.38 -0.70
N GLY A 32 -6.55 -6.91 0.26
CA GLY A 32 -6.57 -7.47 1.60
C GLY A 32 -5.33 -7.14 2.44
N ILE A 33 -4.60 -6.11 2.06
CA ILE A 33 -3.43 -5.65 2.80
C ILE A 33 -3.90 -4.74 3.93
N SER A 34 -3.48 -5.05 5.14
CA SER A 34 -3.84 -4.30 6.34
C SER A 34 -2.67 -3.64 7.04
N THR A 35 -1.46 -3.99 6.67
CA THR A 35 -0.26 -3.54 7.39
C THR A 35 0.83 -3.12 6.40
N ILE A 36 1.47 -2.01 6.72
CA ILE A 36 2.63 -1.48 6.02
C ILE A 36 3.80 -1.44 7.02
N TYR A 37 4.94 -1.96 6.61
CA TYR A 37 6.19 -1.90 7.36
C TYR A 37 7.08 -0.86 6.69
N GLY A 38 7.54 0.14 7.42
CA GLY A 38 8.27 1.18 6.73
C GLY A 38 9.06 2.13 7.60
N LEU A 39 9.76 3.01 6.94
CA LEU A 39 10.43 4.14 7.56
C LEU A 39 9.94 5.41 6.85
N PRO A 40 8.97 6.11 7.45
CA PRO A 40 8.43 7.32 6.86
C PRO A 40 9.47 8.44 6.77
N GLY A 41 9.36 9.24 5.73
CA GLY A 41 10.15 10.43 5.54
C GLY A 41 9.33 11.49 4.83
N ILE A 42 9.88 12.68 4.68
CA ILE A 42 9.13 13.85 4.21
C ILE A 42 8.31 13.58 2.94
N PRO A 43 8.87 12.95 1.89
CA PRO A 43 8.09 12.75 0.65
C PRO A 43 6.88 11.84 0.80
N ILE A 44 6.83 10.98 1.81
CA ILE A 44 5.78 9.98 2.01
C ILE A 44 5.03 10.14 3.33
N THR A 45 5.24 11.25 4.02
CA THR A 45 4.53 11.52 5.29
C THR A 45 3.02 11.56 5.07
N ASP A 46 2.57 12.21 4.00
CA ASP A 46 1.14 12.28 3.69
C ASP A 46 0.56 10.92 3.32
N LEU A 47 1.27 10.11 2.57
CA LEU A 47 0.84 8.74 2.27
C LEU A 47 0.67 7.95 3.56
N THR A 48 1.65 8.03 4.47
CA THR A 48 1.62 7.32 5.75
C THR A 48 0.42 7.75 6.59
N ARG A 49 0.19 9.05 6.71
CA ARG A 49 -0.93 9.60 7.48
C ARG A 49 -2.28 9.20 6.87
N LYS A 50 -2.41 9.28 5.57
CA LYS A 50 -3.63 8.88 4.86
C LYS A 50 -3.89 7.38 4.98
N ALA A 51 -2.85 6.56 4.93
CA ALA A 51 -2.96 5.12 5.14
C ALA A 51 -3.51 4.80 6.53
N GLN A 52 -2.96 5.44 7.56
CA GLN A 52 -3.46 5.28 8.94
C GLN A 52 -4.91 5.75 9.07
N ALA A 53 -5.27 6.88 8.49
CA ALA A 53 -6.63 7.39 8.49
C ALA A 53 -7.61 6.44 7.78
N ALA A 54 -7.13 5.71 6.78
CA ALA A 54 -7.92 4.72 6.05
C ALA A 54 -7.99 3.34 6.75
N GLY A 55 -7.39 3.21 7.92
CA GLY A 55 -7.45 1.99 8.73
C GLY A 55 -6.28 1.03 8.51
N LEU A 56 -5.28 1.38 7.71
CA LEU A 56 -4.08 0.58 7.58
C LEU A 56 -3.17 0.77 8.80
N ARG A 57 -2.60 -0.32 9.27
CA ARG A 57 -1.60 -0.28 10.33
C ARG A 57 -0.24 0.03 9.71
N VAL A 58 0.41 1.07 10.19
CA VAL A 58 1.77 1.42 9.78
C VAL A 58 2.72 1.14 10.94
N ILE A 59 3.65 0.23 10.72
CA ILE A 59 4.68 -0.12 11.70
C ILE A 59 5.97 0.54 11.25
N SER A 60 6.47 1.47 12.06
CA SER A 60 7.68 2.23 11.76
C SER A 60 8.92 1.52 12.29
N PHE A 61 9.97 1.56 11.50
CA PHE A 61 11.27 1.00 11.81
C PHE A 61 12.33 2.10 11.85
N ARG A 62 13.49 1.80 12.37
CA ARG A 62 14.62 2.73 12.42
C ARG A 62 15.60 2.53 11.26
N HIS A 63 15.42 1.47 10.48
CA HIS A 63 16.19 1.20 9.28
C HIS A 63 15.33 0.46 8.27
N GLU A 64 15.45 0.80 7.02
CA GLU A 64 14.64 0.26 5.93
C GLU A 64 14.87 -1.24 5.71
N GLN A 65 16.08 -1.72 5.95
CA GLN A 65 16.37 -3.14 5.87
C GLN A 65 15.53 -3.95 6.87
N ASN A 66 15.38 -3.44 8.08
CA ASN A 66 14.55 -4.11 9.08
C ASN A 66 13.08 -4.09 8.70
N ALA A 67 12.61 -2.98 8.13
CA ALA A 67 11.24 -2.89 7.60
C ALA A 67 11.03 -3.91 6.47
N GLY A 68 11.98 -4.00 5.55
CA GLY A 68 11.92 -4.96 4.45
C GLY A 68 11.94 -6.40 4.93
N ASN A 69 12.79 -6.74 5.89
CA ASN A 69 12.83 -8.08 6.48
C ASN A 69 11.51 -8.42 7.18
N ALA A 70 10.93 -7.48 7.92
CA ALA A 70 9.64 -7.69 8.56
C ALA A 70 8.52 -7.89 7.53
N ALA A 71 8.50 -7.09 6.48
CA ALA A 71 7.54 -7.25 5.39
C ALA A 71 7.70 -8.60 4.69
N SER A 72 8.93 -9.03 4.44
CA SER A 72 9.24 -10.29 3.80
C SER A 72 8.71 -11.48 4.60
N ILE A 73 9.00 -11.53 5.90
CA ILE A 73 8.53 -12.65 6.73
C ILE A 73 7.01 -12.60 6.94
N ALA A 74 6.44 -11.42 7.06
CA ALA A 74 5.00 -11.28 7.16
C ALA A 74 4.31 -11.80 5.89
N GLY A 75 4.84 -11.49 4.72
CA GLY A 75 4.35 -12.01 3.45
C GLY A 75 4.45 -13.53 3.36
N TYR A 76 5.58 -14.08 3.78
CA TYR A 76 5.79 -15.51 3.81
C TYR A 76 4.78 -16.23 4.72
N LEU A 77 4.57 -15.71 5.92
CA LEU A 77 3.70 -16.35 6.91
C LEU A 77 2.20 -16.18 6.57
N THR A 78 1.82 -15.04 6.02
CA THR A 78 0.41 -14.76 5.71
C THR A 78 -0.01 -15.19 4.32
N ARG A 79 0.93 -15.51 3.45
CA ARG A 79 0.73 -15.79 2.04
C ARG A 79 0.08 -14.63 1.28
N LYS A 80 0.33 -13.43 1.74
CA LYS A 80 -0.03 -12.17 1.10
C LYS A 80 1.23 -11.35 0.87
N PRO A 81 1.24 -10.44 -0.10
CA PRO A 81 2.40 -9.57 -0.25
C PRO A 81 2.68 -8.78 1.03
N GLY A 82 3.91 -8.83 1.50
CA GLY A 82 4.37 -7.94 2.56
C GLY A 82 4.72 -6.58 1.96
N ILE A 83 4.23 -5.52 2.55
CA ILE A 83 4.42 -4.17 2.02
C ILE A 83 5.50 -3.44 2.81
N CYS A 84 6.58 -3.11 2.13
CA CYS A 84 7.64 -2.27 2.68
C CYS A 84 7.56 -0.88 2.06
N LEU A 85 7.50 0.14 2.88
CA LEU A 85 7.43 1.54 2.46
C LEU A 85 8.71 2.26 2.83
N THR A 86 9.38 2.83 1.82
CA THR A 86 10.58 3.63 2.00
C THR A 86 10.47 4.93 1.22
N VAL A 87 11.27 5.91 1.61
CA VAL A 87 11.51 7.04 0.71
C VAL A 87 12.36 6.59 -0.47
N SER A 88 12.31 7.38 -1.54
CA SER A 88 13.16 7.14 -2.71
C SER A 88 14.65 7.33 -2.37
N ALA A 89 15.50 6.86 -3.28
CA ALA A 89 16.96 6.94 -3.20
C ALA A 89 17.53 6.30 -1.92
N PRO A 90 17.99 7.04 -0.89
CA PRO A 90 18.67 6.40 0.23
C PRO A 90 17.79 5.39 0.97
N GLY A 91 16.51 5.66 1.14
CA GLY A 91 15.59 4.74 1.79
C GLY A 91 15.40 3.45 1.00
N PHE A 92 15.17 3.56 -0.29
CA PHE A 92 15.07 2.40 -1.17
C PHE A 92 16.37 1.59 -1.18
N LEU A 93 17.52 2.25 -1.32
CA LEU A 93 18.81 1.57 -1.34
C LEU A 93 19.10 0.83 -0.04
N ASN A 94 18.75 1.42 1.10
CA ASN A 94 18.91 0.78 2.40
C ASN A 94 18.05 -0.50 2.55
N GLY A 95 16.97 -0.60 1.82
CA GLY A 95 16.07 -1.76 1.85
C GLY A 95 16.40 -2.86 0.86
N LEU A 96 17.37 -2.64 -0.04
CA LEU A 96 17.64 -3.59 -1.14
C LEU A 96 18.07 -4.96 -0.66
N THR A 97 18.86 -5.05 0.40
CA THR A 97 19.30 -6.35 0.95
C THR A 97 18.10 -7.19 1.36
N ALA A 98 17.14 -6.59 2.02
CA ALA A 98 15.90 -7.28 2.41
C ALA A 98 15.09 -7.72 1.19
N LEU A 99 15.04 -6.89 0.15
CA LEU A 99 14.33 -7.21 -1.08
C LEU A 99 15.02 -8.35 -1.85
N ALA A 100 16.34 -8.37 -1.85
CA ALA A 100 17.13 -9.38 -2.55
C ALA A 100 17.14 -10.75 -1.83
N ASN A 101 16.80 -10.75 -0.57
CA ASN A 101 16.79 -11.94 0.26
C ASN A 101 15.44 -12.67 0.13
#